data_c0a5e6604775d2fda0a402f361c6d653
#
_entry.id   c0a5e6604775d2fda0a402f361c6d653
#
_cell.length_a   1.000
_cell.length_b   1.000
_cell.length_c   1.000
_cell.angle_alpha   90.00
_cell.angle_beta   90.00
_cell.angle_gamma   90.00
#
_symmetry.space_group_name_H-M   'P 1'
#
loop_
_entity.id
_entity.type
_entity.pdbx_description
1 polymer ?
#
loop_
_entity_poly.entity_id
_entity_poly.type
_entity_poly.pdbx_seq_one_letter_code
_entity_poly.pdbx_strand_id
1 'polypeptide(L)'
;MEKSISVNIFRVVDDLCPFVQIDYMDKYAEEHTGLMILDSGSTVNVLSKHMVEQISELCKIHNETTEVLTVTNELIATDSVRFSFVFGGIQYCDKFCIYEDYQCEKVEDIPIIGILGNEFMQKHSLVIDYNEYTLHSSNATPENLNISECDFFFPMGIGLDYYGVPVLSIQKDGQDIVTLADSGSADNILSEKVISKYNIPCRIVCEESSVHGISGSIKAKDAQVTFNLLTSRMEEPELIPYEDHFMISPLSLSIANDPKYGKGNVEIPPIEGILGAPFMAKEGWILDFGAKIIYKPKISSIYTNAV
;
A
#
# COMPACT_ATOMS: atom_id res chain seq x y z
N MET A 1 14.16 -24.85 8.78
CA MET A 1 14.58 -23.65 8.03
C MET A 1 13.31 -23.08 7.45
N GLU A 2 12.91 -21.89 7.87
CA GLU A 2 11.84 -21.15 7.22
C GLU A 2 12.28 -20.83 5.80
N LYS A 3 11.40 -21.08 4.83
CA LYS A 3 11.68 -20.77 3.44
C LYS A 3 11.66 -19.25 3.28
N SER A 4 12.76 -18.67 2.83
CA SER A 4 12.81 -17.25 2.48
C SER A 4 12.27 -17.04 1.07
N ILE A 5 11.48 -16.00 0.88
CA ILE A 5 11.00 -15.54 -0.42
C ILE A 5 11.95 -14.44 -0.90
N SER A 6 12.26 -14.46 -2.17
CA SER A 6 12.85 -13.32 -2.89
C SER A 6 12.34 -13.39 -4.32
N VAL A 7 11.47 -12.47 -4.70
CA VAL A 7 10.83 -12.42 -6.01
C VAL A 7 10.87 -11.01 -6.58
N ASN A 8 10.93 -10.89 -7.89
CA ASN A 8 10.85 -9.59 -8.54
C ASN A 8 9.41 -9.05 -8.46
N ILE A 9 9.30 -7.75 -8.29
CA ILE A 9 8.05 -7.02 -8.40
C ILE A 9 7.87 -6.62 -9.86
N PHE A 10 6.69 -6.92 -10.41
CA PHE A 10 6.30 -6.43 -11.73
C PHE A 10 5.85 -4.98 -11.63
N ARG A 11 6.17 -4.18 -12.65
CA ARG A 11 5.73 -2.79 -12.79
C ARG A 11 5.00 -2.60 -14.11
N VAL A 12 3.94 -1.85 -14.10
CA VAL A 12 3.42 -1.21 -15.30
C VAL A 12 4.16 0.10 -15.52
N VAL A 13 4.47 0.46 -16.75
CA VAL A 13 5.35 1.61 -17.07
C VAL A 13 4.84 2.92 -16.49
N ASP A 14 3.51 3.11 -16.44
CA ASP A 14 2.86 4.34 -15.94
C ASP A 14 2.22 4.16 -14.54
N ASP A 15 2.20 2.92 -14.02
CA ASP A 15 1.65 2.58 -12.72
C ASP A 15 2.73 1.88 -11.90
N LEU A 16 3.23 2.56 -10.88
CA LEU A 16 4.32 2.05 -10.04
C LEU A 16 3.83 1.16 -8.88
N CYS A 17 2.53 0.82 -8.86
CA CYS A 17 2.01 -0.14 -7.90
C CYS A 17 2.73 -1.48 -8.04
N PRO A 18 3.16 -2.10 -6.95
CA PRO A 18 3.90 -3.36 -7.00
C PRO A 18 2.94 -4.53 -7.23
N PHE A 19 3.20 -5.29 -8.28
CA PHE A 19 2.51 -6.55 -8.59
C PHE A 19 3.42 -7.74 -8.33
N VAL A 20 2.82 -8.81 -7.85
CA VAL A 20 3.51 -10.11 -7.73
C VAL A 20 2.74 -11.18 -8.48
N GLN A 21 3.50 -12.06 -9.13
CA GLN A 21 2.95 -13.22 -9.80
C GLN A 21 2.67 -14.33 -8.79
N ILE A 22 1.49 -14.92 -8.92
CA ILE A 22 1.11 -16.12 -8.17
C ILE A 22 0.63 -17.21 -9.14
N ASP A 23 0.77 -18.47 -8.72
CA ASP A 23 0.22 -19.62 -9.43
C ASP A 23 -0.92 -20.22 -8.59
N TYR A 24 -2.00 -20.62 -9.26
CA TYR A 24 -3.18 -21.18 -8.60
C TYR A 24 -3.84 -22.25 -9.46
N MET A 25 -4.67 -23.07 -8.84
CA MET A 25 -5.48 -24.09 -9.54
C MET A 25 -6.91 -23.60 -9.68
N ASP A 26 -7.49 -23.82 -10.85
CA ASP A 26 -8.91 -23.58 -11.04
C ASP A 26 -9.78 -24.78 -10.58
N LYS A 27 -11.10 -24.68 -10.76
CA LYS A 27 -12.05 -25.73 -10.38
C LYS A 27 -11.92 -27.02 -11.22
N TYR A 28 -11.20 -26.98 -12.34
CA TYR A 28 -10.92 -28.12 -13.19
C TYR A 28 -9.55 -28.76 -12.93
N ALA A 29 -8.83 -28.25 -11.90
CA ALA A 29 -7.47 -28.61 -11.55
C ALA A 29 -6.45 -28.25 -12.66
N GLU A 30 -6.75 -27.21 -13.44
CA GLU A 30 -5.79 -26.59 -14.37
C GLU A 30 -4.99 -25.52 -13.65
N GLU A 31 -3.68 -25.48 -13.92
CA GLU A 31 -2.77 -24.49 -13.34
C GLU A 31 -2.85 -23.17 -14.12
N HIS A 32 -2.98 -22.08 -13.42
CA HIS A 32 -3.05 -20.73 -13.96
C HIS A 32 -2.09 -19.81 -13.22
N THR A 33 -1.75 -18.73 -13.89
CA THR A 33 -0.96 -17.63 -13.33
C THR A 33 -1.79 -16.36 -13.31
N GLY A 34 -1.65 -15.59 -12.24
CA GLY A 34 -2.29 -14.29 -12.09
C GLY A 34 -1.38 -13.30 -11.35
N LEU A 35 -1.73 -12.03 -11.41
CA LEU A 35 -1.07 -10.96 -10.67
C LEU A 35 -1.91 -10.53 -9.48
N MET A 36 -1.23 -10.27 -8.35
CA MET A 36 -1.80 -9.64 -7.16
C MET A 36 -1.11 -8.30 -6.94
N ILE A 37 -1.90 -7.26 -6.65
CA ILE A 37 -1.37 -5.97 -6.19
C ILE A 37 -0.93 -6.13 -4.74
N LEU A 38 0.25 -5.64 -4.39
CA LEU A 38 0.68 -5.47 -3.01
C LEU A 38 0.18 -4.11 -2.52
N ASP A 39 -0.87 -4.10 -1.73
CA ASP A 39 -1.58 -2.90 -1.32
C ASP A 39 -1.50 -2.71 0.20
N SER A 40 -0.56 -1.87 0.64
CA SER A 40 -0.39 -1.56 2.06
C SER A 40 -1.51 -0.67 2.62
N GLY A 41 -2.27 0.00 1.78
CA GLY A 41 -3.45 0.77 2.14
C GLY A 41 -4.68 -0.09 2.40
N SER A 42 -4.73 -1.30 1.85
CA SER A 42 -5.80 -2.25 2.14
C SER A 42 -5.52 -3.04 3.41
N THR A 43 -6.47 -3.05 4.35
CA THR A 43 -6.36 -3.88 5.56
C THR A 43 -6.54 -5.36 5.28
N VAL A 44 -7.28 -5.72 4.23
CA VAL A 44 -7.70 -7.09 3.89
C VAL A 44 -7.20 -7.51 2.51
N ASN A 45 -7.13 -8.83 2.27
CA ASN A 45 -6.95 -9.34 0.93
C ASN A 45 -8.25 -9.27 0.15
N VAL A 46 -8.18 -9.00 -1.14
CA VAL A 46 -9.34 -8.90 -2.03
C VAL A 46 -9.16 -9.82 -3.24
N LEU A 47 -10.22 -10.49 -3.63
CA LEU A 47 -10.28 -11.30 -4.84
C LEU A 47 -11.45 -10.86 -5.70
N SER A 48 -11.27 -10.79 -7.02
CA SER A 48 -12.35 -10.43 -7.92
C SER A 48 -13.43 -11.52 -7.93
N LYS A 49 -14.71 -11.14 -8.02
CA LYS A 49 -15.83 -12.09 -8.10
C LYS A 49 -15.68 -13.04 -9.28
N HIS A 50 -15.21 -12.55 -10.41
CA HIS A 50 -14.95 -13.36 -11.60
C HIS A 50 -13.94 -14.49 -11.28
N MET A 51 -12.91 -14.21 -10.52
CA MET A 51 -11.95 -15.23 -10.06
C MET A 51 -12.61 -16.26 -9.14
N VAL A 52 -13.43 -15.79 -8.20
CA VAL A 52 -14.13 -16.69 -7.25
C VAL A 52 -15.00 -17.69 -8.01
N GLU A 53 -15.67 -17.27 -9.10
CA GLU A 53 -16.46 -18.16 -9.95
C GLU A 53 -15.62 -19.24 -10.67
N GLN A 54 -14.37 -18.93 -10.99
CA GLN A 54 -13.44 -19.89 -11.59
C GLN A 54 -12.90 -20.92 -10.60
N ILE A 55 -12.73 -20.54 -9.34
CA ILE A 55 -12.10 -21.37 -8.31
C ILE A 55 -13.07 -21.88 -7.25
N SER A 56 -14.38 -21.58 -7.39
CA SER A 56 -15.40 -21.73 -6.32
C SER A 56 -15.50 -23.11 -5.69
N GLU A 57 -15.17 -24.20 -6.43
CA GLU A 57 -15.22 -25.57 -5.88
C GLU A 57 -14.03 -25.88 -4.97
N LEU A 58 -12.93 -25.15 -5.13
CA LEU A 58 -11.72 -25.31 -4.33
C LEU A 58 -11.64 -24.34 -3.15
N CYS A 59 -12.49 -23.32 -3.15
CA CYS A 59 -12.57 -22.34 -2.08
C CYS A 59 -13.63 -22.73 -1.07
N LYS A 60 -13.27 -22.75 0.21
CA LYS A 60 -14.26 -22.81 1.28
C LYS A 60 -14.90 -21.43 1.41
N ILE A 61 -16.14 -21.29 0.98
CA ILE A 61 -16.94 -20.10 1.22
C ILE A 61 -17.20 -20.02 2.72
N HIS A 62 -16.79 -18.94 3.32
CA HIS A 62 -17.15 -18.61 4.70
C HIS A 62 -18.44 -17.79 4.64
N ASN A 63 -19.46 -18.18 5.40
CA ASN A 63 -20.69 -17.39 5.58
C ASN A 63 -20.44 -16.18 6.52
N GLU A 64 -19.27 -15.59 6.43
CA GLU A 64 -18.87 -14.42 7.21
C GLU A 64 -18.85 -13.22 6.29
N THR A 65 -19.67 -12.24 6.62
CA THR A 65 -19.64 -10.93 5.98
C THR A 65 -18.54 -10.11 6.63
N THR A 66 -17.67 -9.54 5.83
CA THR A 66 -16.62 -8.59 6.27
C THR A 66 -16.98 -7.20 5.76
N GLU A 67 -16.93 -6.21 6.63
CA GLU A 67 -17.09 -4.81 6.22
C GLU A 67 -15.73 -4.27 5.78
N VAL A 68 -15.68 -3.73 4.58
CA VAL A 68 -14.50 -3.09 3.99
C VAL A 68 -14.81 -1.63 3.79
N LEU A 69 -13.96 -0.75 4.33
CA LEU A 69 -14.03 0.68 4.09
C LEU A 69 -13.26 0.99 2.79
N THR A 70 -13.92 1.61 1.84
CA THR A 70 -13.31 2.03 0.58
C THR A 70 -12.67 3.42 0.68
N VAL A 71 -11.85 3.79 -0.29
CA VAL A 71 -11.27 5.14 -0.41
C VAL A 71 -12.32 6.24 -0.56
N THR A 72 -13.56 5.90 -0.95
CA THR A 72 -14.69 6.81 -1.00
C THR A 72 -15.43 6.97 0.34
N ASN A 73 -14.90 6.38 1.43
CA ASN A 73 -15.53 6.31 2.76
C ASN A 73 -16.87 5.53 2.78
N GLU A 74 -17.07 4.64 1.83
CA GLU A 74 -18.22 3.74 1.82
C GLU A 74 -17.87 2.43 2.54
N LEU A 75 -18.72 2.00 3.47
CA LEU A 75 -18.65 0.68 4.10
C LEU A 75 -19.38 -0.32 3.22
N ILE A 76 -18.64 -1.23 2.63
CA ILE A 76 -19.18 -2.30 1.78
C ILE A 76 -19.11 -3.61 2.57
N ALA A 77 -20.28 -4.23 2.77
CA ALA A 77 -20.34 -5.58 3.30
C ALA A 77 -20.10 -6.58 2.17
N THR A 78 -19.11 -7.45 2.33
CA THR A 78 -18.73 -8.44 1.32
C THR A 78 -18.56 -9.84 1.91
N ASP A 79 -18.86 -10.85 1.12
CA ASP A 79 -18.57 -12.22 1.46
C ASP A 79 -17.07 -12.49 1.43
N SER A 80 -16.63 -13.57 2.06
CA SER A 80 -15.22 -13.95 2.07
C SER A 80 -15.02 -15.42 1.68
N VAL A 81 -13.88 -15.68 1.05
CA VAL A 81 -13.44 -17.02 0.64
C VAL A 81 -12.06 -17.34 1.19
N ARG A 82 -11.72 -18.63 1.30
CA ARG A 82 -10.33 -19.06 1.47
C ARG A 82 -9.77 -19.43 0.10
N PHE A 83 -8.69 -18.75 -0.27
CA PHE A 83 -8.01 -18.97 -1.53
C PHE A 83 -6.61 -19.53 -1.29
N SER A 84 -6.27 -20.61 -2.03
CA SER A 84 -4.96 -21.25 -1.98
C SER A 84 -4.18 -20.94 -3.25
N PHE A 85 -2.94 -20.50 -3.09
CA PHE A 85 -2.07 -20.13 -4.19
C PHE A 85 -0.60 -20.40 -3.85
N VAL A 86 0.25 -20.42 -4.86
CA VAL A 86 1.71 -20.53 -4.71
C VAL A 86 2.32 -19.19 -5.05
N PHE A 87 3.20 -18.73 -4.18
CA PHE A 87 3.90 -17.48 -4.34
C PHE A 87 5.36 -17.65 -3.88
N GLY A 88 6.32 -17.29 -4.73
CA GLY A 88 7.74 -17.51 -4.44
C GLY A 88 8.09 -18.97 -4.13
N GLY A 89 7.37 -19.94 -4.73
CA GLY A 89 7.54 -21.37 -4.48
C GLY A 89 7.02 -21.86 -3.13
N ILE A 90 6.27 -21.02 -2.39
CA ILE A 90 5.63 -21.36 -1.13
C ILE A 90 4.12 -21.36 -1.32
N GLN A 91 3.45 -22.39 -0.82
CA GLN A 91 2.00 -22.47 -0.84
C GLN A 91 1.41 -21.68 0.34
N TYR A 92 0.46 -20.82 0.00
CA TYR A 92 -0.35 -20.03 0.95
C TYR A 92 -1.81 -20.43 0.86
N CYS A 93 -2.52 -20.23 1.97
CA CYS A 93 -3.97 -20.31 2.02
C CYS A 93 -4.46 -19.24 2.99
N ASP A 94 -5.15 -18.24 2.48
CA ASP A 94 -5.60 -17.11 3.29
C ASP A 94 -7.05 -16.70 3.00
N LYS A 95 -7.60 -15.81 3.83
CA LYS A 95 -8.94 -15.26 3.68
C LYS A 95 -8.88 -14.05 2.72
N PHE A 96 -9.84 -14.01 1.80
CA PHE A 96 -10.03 -12.93 0.84
C PHE A 96 -11.47 -12.44 0.88
N CYS A 97 -11.66 -11.13 0.86
CA CYS A 97 -12.94 -10.51 0.59
C CYS A 97 -13.25 -10.55 -0.89
N ILE A 98 -14.52 -10.71 -1.26
CA ILE A 98 -14.94 -10.75 -2.66
C ILE A 98 -15.36 -9.34 -3.06
N TYR A 99 -14.83 -8.86 -4.19
CA TYR A 99 -15.23 -7.57 -4.74
C TYR A 99 -15.86 -7.75 -6.14
N GLU A 100 -17.08 -7.21 -6.30
CA GLU A 100 -17.90 -7.47 -7.48
C GLU A 100 -17.48 -6.66 -8.71
N ASP A 101 -17.03 -5.42 -8.50
CA ASP A 101 -16.78 -4.45 -9.59
C ASP A 101 -15.32 -4.41 -10.08
N TYR A 102 -14.46 -5.28 -9.53
CA TYR A 102 -13.07 -5.34 -9.94
C TYR A 102 -12.98 -5.92 -11.36
N GLN A 103 -12.78 -5.04 -12.34
CA GLN A 103 -12.49 -5.47 -13.71
C GLN A 103 -11.08 -6.03 -13.74
N CYS A 104 -10.94 -7.27 -14.17
CA CYS A 104 -9.65 -7.91 -14.32
C CYS A 104 -8.86 -7.24 -15.45
N GLU A 105 -8.11 -6.21 -15.10
CA GLU A 105 -7.11 -5.64 -16.00
C GLU A 105 -5.99 -6.65 -16.21
N LYS A 106 -5.24 -6.49 -17.28
CA LYS A 106 -4.13 -7.37 -17.63
C LYS A 106 -2.86 -6.56 -17.75
N VAL A 107 -1.78 -7.15 -17.26
CA VAL A 107 -0.43 -6.66 -17.46
C VAL A 107 0.31 -7.74 -18.26
N GLU A 108 0.81 -7.41 -19.44
CA GLU A 108 1.50 -8.37 -20.33
C GLU A 108 0.69 -9.67 -20.56
N ASP A 109 -0.62 -9.55 -20.78
CA ASP A 109 -1.59 -10.65 -20.91
C ASP A 109 -1.88 -11.47 -19.65
N ILE A 110 -1.22 -11.20 -18.53
CA ILE A 110 -1.49 -11.84 -17.23
C ILE A 110 -2.60 -11.06 -16.50
N PRO A 111 -3.69 -11.70 -16.07
CA PRO A 111 -4.78 -11.02 -15.40
C PRO A 111 -4.38 -10.57 -13.99
N ILE A 112 -4.78 -9.36 -13.60
CA ILE A 112 -4.76 -8.93 -12.21
C ILE A 112 -5.99 -9.54 -11.55
N ILE A 113 -5.79 -10.41 -10.57
CA ILE A 113 -6.86 -11.21 -10.00
C ILE A 113 -7.30 -10.76 -8.61
N GLY A 114 -6.51 -9.89 -7.97
CA GLY A 114 -6.84 -9.41 -6.64
C GLY A 114 -5.74 -8.59 -5.98
N ILE A 115 -5.86 -8.45 -4.67
CA ILE A 115 -5.01 -7.63 -3.81
C ILE A 115 -4.50 -8.48 -2.64
N LEU A 116 -3.23 -8.38 -2.32
CA LEU A 116 -2.65 -8.83 -1.07
C LEU A 116 -2.51 -7.61 -0.15
N GLY A 117 -3.33 -7.57 0.89
CA GLY A 117 -3.41 -6.43 1.79
C GLY A 117 -2.37 -6.46 2.91
N ASN A 118 -2.39 -5.42 3.71
CA ASN A 118 -1.47 -5.19 4.80
C ASN A 118 -1.49 -6.32 5.86
N GLU A 119 -2.66 -6.90 6.16
CA GLU A 119 -2.75 -8.04 7.09
C GLU A 119 -1.95 -9.26 6.61
N PHE A 120 -2.00 -9.55 5.30
CA PHE A 120 -1.18 -10.62 4.69
C PHE A 120 0.31 -10.28 4.78
N MET A 121 0.68 -9.06 4.42
CA MET A 121 2.07 -8.64 4.44
C MET A 121 2.68 -8.68 5.84
N GLN A 122 1.93 -8.25 6.86
CA GLN A 122 2.36 -8.35 8.26
C GLN A 122 2.46 -9.80 8.74
N LYS A 123 1.42 -10.59 8.49
CA LYS A 123 1.36 -12.00 8.90
C LYS A 123 2.52 -12.83 8.36
N HIS A 124 2.93 -12.54 7.14
CA HIS A 124 4.04 -13.23 6.48
C HIS A 124 5.35 -12.47 6.54
N SER A 125 5.38 -11.35 7.30
CA SER A 125 6.57 -10.52 7.48
C SER A 125 7.24 -10.19 6.15
N LEU A 126 6.50 -9.66 5.21
CA LEU A 126 7.01 -9.30 3.88
C LEU A 126 7.73 -7.95 3.92
N VAL A 127 8.65 -7.77 2.97
CA VAL A 127 9.42 -6.54 2.77
C VAL A 127 9.30 -6.13 1.31
N ILE A 128 8.69 -4.98 1.03
CA ILE A 128 8.69 -4.37 -0.30
C ILE A 128 9.92 -3.50 -0.43
N ASP A 129 10.82 -3.84 -1.34
CA ASP A 129 12.02 -3.08 -1.64
C ASP A 129 11.86 -2.36 -2.99
N TYR A 130 11.56 -1.06 -2.92
CA TYR A 130 11.46 -0.22 -4.12
C TYR A 130 12.82 0.17 -4.69
N ASN A 131 13.92 0.04 -3.93
CA ASN A 131 15.25 0.31 -4.45
C ASN A 131 15.72 -0.77 -5.43
N GLU A 132 15.45 -2.05 -5.10
CA GLU A 132 15.81 -3.20 -5.93
C GLU A 132 14.61 -3.76 -6.70
N TYR A 133 13.39 -3.24 -6.48
CA TYR A 133 12.12 -3.76 -7.02
C TYR A 133 11.93 -5.25 -6.76
N THR A 134 12.10 -5.62 -5.52
CA THR A 134 11.97 -7.00 -5.05
C THR A 134 11.05 -7.08 -3.84
N LEU A 135 10.43 -8.24 -3.66
CA LEU A 135 9.70 -8.61 -2.47
C LEU A 135 10.43 -9.72 -1.75
N HIS A 136 10.68 -9.52 -0.47
CA HIS A 136 11.37 -10.47 0.37
C HIS A 136 10.51 -10.91 1.54
N SER A 137 10.80 -12.05 2.16
CA SER A 137 10.34 -12.33 3.52
C SER A 137 11.33 -11.72 4.52
N SER A 138 10.85 -11.20 5.64
CA SER A 138 11.66 -10.44 6.63
C SER A 138 12.67 -11.28 7.41
N ASN A 139 12.80 -12.58 7.11
CA ASN A 139 13.97 -13.37 7.49
C ASN A 139 15.26 -12.91 6.74
N ALA A 140 15.13 -12.02 5.76
CA ALA A 140 16.19 -11.11 5.37
C ALA A 140 16.42 -10.16 6.56
N THR A 141 17.34 -10.56 7.45
CA THR A 141 17.73 -9.75 8.58
C THR A 141 18.14 -8.33 8.13
N PRO A 142 18.00 -7.31 9.00
CA PRO A 142 18.53 -5.99 8.74
C PRO A 142 19.95 -5.96 8.14
N GLU A 143 20.79 -6.94 8.49
CA GLU A 143 22.14 -7.10 7.92
C GLU A 143 22.14 -7.35 6.41
N ASN A 144 21.13 -8.01 5.86
CA ASN A 144 21.00 -8.24 4.42
C ASN A 144 20.45 -7.02 3.67
N LEU A 145 19.73 -6.14 4.35
CA LEU A 145 19.20 -4.90 3.77
C LEU A 145 20.19 -3.73 3.86
N ASN A 146 21.39 -3.93 4.41
CA ASN A 146 22.41 -2.89 4.57
C ASN A 146 21.88 -1.66 5.34
N ILE A 147 21.09 -1.88 6.39
CA ILE A 147 20.44 -0.80 7.18
C ILE A 147 21.45 0.21 7.72
N SER A 148 22.69 -0.22 7.98
CA SER A 148 23.78 0.69 8.36
C SER A 148 24.09 1.75 7.30
N GLU A 149 23.63 1.57 6.08
CA GLU A 149 23.77 2.49 4.95
C GLU A 149 22.47 3.27 4.67
N CYS A 150 21.44 3.12 5.49
CA CYS A 150 20.24 3.91 5.33
C CYS A 150 20.47 5.38 5.75
N ASP A 151 19.91 6.31 4.98
CA ASP A 151 19.93 7.73 5.33
C ASP A 151 19.05 8.01 6.55
N PHE A 152 17.89 7.34 6.61
CA PHE A 152 16.96 7.43 7.73
C PHE A 152 15.94 6.28 7.70
N PHE A 153 15.15 6.18 8.75
CA PHE A 153 14.04 5.27 8.86
C PHE A 153 12.81 5.94 9.49
N PHE A 154 11.63 5.41 9.18
CA PHE A 154 10.36 5.84 9.77
C PHE A 154 9.74 4.66 10.51
N PRO A 155 9.35 4.81 11.78
CA PRO A 155 8.54 3.79 12.41
C PRO A 155 7.14 3.76 11.79
N MET A 156 6.70 2.61 11.29
CA MET A 156 5.30 2.37 10.93
C MET A 156 4.44 2.05 12.17
N GLY A 157 5.07 1.92 13.33
CA GLY A 157 4.56 1.21 14.48
C GLY A 157 3.28 1.76 15.09
N ILE A 158 3.24 3.04 15.40
CA ILE A 158 2.05 3.64 16.05
C ILE A 158 0.82 3.50 15.14
N GLY A 159 1.01 3.65 13.84
CA GLY A 159 -0.06 3.51 12.87
C GLY A 159 -0.63 2.10 12.77
N LEU A 160 0.21 1.09 12.67
CA LEU A 160 -0.24 -0.29 12.47
C LEU A 160 -1.08 -0.83 13.63
N ASP A 161 -0.79 -0.44 14.86
CA ASP A 161 -1.54 -0.91 16.04
C ASP A 161 -2.92 -0.23 16.13
N TYR A 162 -3.12 0.95 15.54
CA TYR A 162 -4.34 1.74 15.63
C TYR A 162 -5.15 1.73 14.33
N TYR A 163 -4.47 1.80 13.18
CA TYR A 163 -5.13 1.93 11.88
C TYR A 163 -5.16 0.62 11.09
N GLY A 164 -4.34 -0.36 11.45
CA GLY A 164 -4.17 -1.60 10.70
C GLY A 164 -3.44 -1.41 9.36
N VAL A 165 -2.93 -0.21 9.07
CA VAL A 165 -2.23 0.19 7.86
C VAL A 165 -1.02 1.06 8.19
N PRO A 166 0.04 1.09 7.36
CA PRO A 166 1.23 1.89 7.62
C PRO A 166 0.93 3.38 7.47
N VAL A 167 1.21 4.15 8.53
CA VAL A 167 1.08 5.60 8.50
C VAL A 167 2.38 6.28 8.91
N LEU A 168 2.54 7.50 8.46
CA LEU A 168 3.64 8.40 8.79
C LEU A 168 3.13 9.83 8.92
N SER A 169 3.97 10.75 9.42
CA SER A 169 3.59 12.14 9.62
C SER A 169 4.22 13.05 8.59
N ILE A 170 3.38 13.74 7.82
CA ILE A 170 3.78 14.99 7.15
C ILE A 170 3.74 16.09 8.21
N GLN A 171 4.81 16.89 8.28
CA GLN A 171 4.92 18.00 9.23
C GLN A 171 4.70 19.34 8.54
N LYS A 172 3.84 20.16 9.12
CA LYS A 172 3.65 21.56 8.72
C LYS A 172 3.49 22.46 9.94
N ASP A 173 4.42 23.40 10.10
CA ASP A 173 4.40 24.41 11.18
C ASP A 173 4.22 23.80 12.58
N GLY A 174 4.88 22.65 12.84
CA GLY A 174 4.82 21.92 14.12
C GLY A 174 3.54 21.11 14.32
N GLN A 175 2.73 20.93 13.28
CA GLN A 175 1.52 20.09 13.30
C GLN A 175 1.75 18.82 12.48
N ASP A 176 1.31 17.68 13.03
CA ASP A 176 1.33 16.40 12.37
C ASP A 176 0.10 16.20 11.50
N ILE A 177 0.32 15.80 10.26
CA ILE A 177 -0.70 15.39 9.31
C ILE A 177 -0.47 13.89 9.07
N VAL A 178 -1.36 13.07 9.61
CA VAL A 178 -1.25 11.62 9.48
C VAL A 178 -1.52 11.22 8.03
N THR A 179 -0.57 10.53 7.43
CA THR A 179 -0.57 10.17 6.02
C THR A 179 -0.34 8.67 5.88
N LEU A 180 -1.13 8.02 5.04
CA LEU A 180 -0.99 6.60 4.71
C LEU A 180 0.18 6.40 3.75
N ALA A 181 1.05 5.41 4.00
CA ALA A 181 1.99 4.90 3.02
C ALA A 181 1.32 3.76 2.24
N ASP A 182 0.82 4.07 1.05
CA ASP A 182 -0.06 3.21 0.27
C ASP A 182 0.63 2.70 -0.99
N SER A 183 1.10 1.45 -0.95
CA SER A 183 1.73 0.82 -2.11
C SER A 183 0.74 0.47 -3.23
N GLY A 184 -0.55 0.42 -2.93
CA GLY A 184 -1.62 0.21 -3.91
C GLY A 184 -2.10 1.49 -4.60
N SER A 185 -1.65 2.67 -4.14
CA SER A 185 -2.02 3.95 -4.75
C SER A 185 -1.01 4.39 -5.81
N ALA A 186 -1.51 4.66 -7.03
CA ALA A 186 -0.73 5.25 -8.12
C ALA A 186 -0.47 6.75 -7.95
N ASP A 187 -1.09 7.38 -6.96
CA ASP A 187 -1.01 8.82 -6.73
C ASP A 187 -0.70 9.14 -5.26
N ASN A 188 0.00 10.26 -5.03
CA ASN A 188 -0.05 10.93 -3.74
C ASN A 188 -1.34 11.74 -3.65
N ILE A 189 -2.03 11.72 -2.51
CA ILE A 189 -3.34 12.37 -2.39
C ILE A 189 -3.41 13.22 -1.13
N LEU A 190 -3.92 14.45 -1.26
CA LEU A 190 -4.33 15.31 -0.14
C LEU A 190 -5.73 15.87 -0.40
N SER A 191 -6.48 16.16 0.65
CA SER A 191 -7.76 16.84 0.47
C SER A 191 -7.59 18.36 0.41
N GLU A 192 -8.48 19.05 -0.34
CA GLU A 192 -8.53 20.52 -0.34
C GLU A 192 -8.68 21.10 1.08
N LYS A 193 -9.40 20.38 1.94
CA LYS A 193 -9.56 20.73 3.35
C LYS A 193 -8.24 20.72 4.12
N VAL A 194 -7.40 19.71 3.89
CA VAL A 194 -6.07 19.57 4.52
C VAL A 194 -5.15 20.68 4.04
N ILE A 195 -5.08 20.92 2.73
CA ILE A 195 -4.30 22.01 2.15
C ILE A 195 -4.68 23.34 2.81
N SER A 196 -5.98 23.63 2.93
CA SER A 196 -6.49 24.89 3.51
C SER A 196 -6.25 24.97 5.02
N LYS A 197 -6.52 23.88 5.76
CA LYS A 197 -6.39 23.80 7.23
C LYS A 197 -4.95 24.06 7.69
N TYR A 198 -3.99 23.49 6.98
CA TYR A 198 -2.58 23.54 7.39
C TYR A 198 -1.74 24.55 6.57
N ASN A 199 -2.36 25.32 5.67
CA ASN A 199 -1.68 26.25 4.78
C ASN A 199 -0.49 25.58 4.03
N ILE A 200 -0.72 24.39 3.49
CA ILE A 200 0.31 23.64 2.77
C ILE A 200 0.64 24.36 1.47
N PRO A 201 1.91 24.72 1.21
CA PRO A 201 2.30 25.33 -0.06
C PRO A 201 2.01 24.38 -1.22
N CYS A 202 1.14 24.80 -2.14
CA CYS A 202 0.86 24.03 -3.34
C CYS A 202 0.73 24.94 -4.56
N ARG A 203 1.15 24.42 -5.71
CA ARG A 203 1.02 25.05 -7.00
C ARG A 203 0.24 24.14 -7.94
N ILE A 204 -0.96 24.53 -8.31
CA ILE A 204 -1.78 23.76 -9.25
C ILE A 204 -1.06 23.66 -10.60
N VAL A 205 -0.92 22.47 -11.11
CA VAL A 205 -0.33 22.10 -12.39
C VAL A 205 -1.42 21.82 -13.42
N CYS A 206 -2.48 21.11 -13.00
CA CYS A 206 -3.63 20.81 -13.81
C CYS A 206 -4.92 20.92 -12.98
N GLU A 207 -5.91 21.68 -13.47
CA GLU A 207 -7.21 21.87 -12.77
C GLU A 207 -8.19 20.72 -12.96
N GLU A 208 -8.01 19.94 -14.03
CA GLU A 208 -8.90 18.83 -14.38
C GLU A 208 -8.10 17.53 -14.42
N SER A 209 -8.15 16.81 -13.33
CA SER A 209 -7.57 15.47 -13.18
C SER A 209 -8.56 14.55 -12.44
N SER A 210 -8.19 13.30 -12.24
CA SER A 210 -8.99 12.33 -11.49
C SER A 210 -8.13 11.33 -10.76
N VAL A 211 -8.58 10.93 -9.58
CA VAL A 211 -8.06 9.78 -8.84
C VAL A 211 -8.98 8.59 -9.10
N HIS A 212 -8.40 7.47 -9.45
CA HIS A 212 -9.12 6.23 -9.70
C HIS A 212 -8.90 5.27 -8.52
N GLY A 213 -9.98 4.69 -8.04
CA GLY A 213 -9.96 3.67 -6.99
C GLY A 213 -10.88 2.52 -7.35
N ILE A 214 -10.89 1.47 -6.55
CA ILE A 214 -11.74 0.29 -6.75
C ILE A 214 -13.23 0.68 -6.87
N SER A 215 -13.69 1.68 -6.11
CA SER A 215 -15.10 2.13 -6.09
C SER A 215 -15.45 3.19 -7.12
N GLY A 216 -14.55 3.52 -8.07
CA GLY A 216 -14.79 4.51 -9.12
C GLY A 216 -13.73 5.60 -9.20
N SER A 217 -14.06 6.72 -9.85
CA SER A 217 -13.16 7.86 -10.01
C SER A 217 -13.70 9.12 -9.36
N ILE A 218 -12.79 9.92 -8.82
CA ILE A 218 -13.07 11.18 -8.15
C ILE A 218 -12.32 12.28 -8.89
N LYS A 219 -12.99 13.39 -9.18
CA LYS A 219 -12.32 14.57 -9.74
C LYS A 219 -11.31 15.11 -8.75
N ALA A 220 -10.15 15.47 -9.25
CA ALA A 220 -9.05 16.03 -8.48
C ALA A 220 -8.33 17.10 -9.30
N LYS A 221 -7.42 17.83 -8.65
CA LYS A 221 -6.46 18.73 -9.31
C LYS A 221 -5.07 18.15 -9.12
N ASP A 222 -4.25 18.18 -10.14
CA ASP A 222 -2.82 17.89 -9.99
C ASP A 222 -2.09 19.12 -9.48
N ALA A 223 -1.33 18.97 -8.42
CA ALA A 223 -0.59 20.06 -7.79
C ALA A 223 0.80 19.63 -7.35
N GLN A 224 1.76 20.51 -7.49
CA GLN A 224 3.07 20.37 -6.87
C GLN A 224 2.99 20.88 -5.43
N VAL A 225 3.34 20.02 -4.47
CA VAL A 225 3.21 20.26 -3.03
C VAL A 225 4.57 20.19 -2.37
N THR A 226 4.88 21.19 -1.51
CA THR A 226 6.06 21.17 -0.65
C THR A 226 5.68 20.77 0.75
N PHE A 227 6.34 19.75 1.29
CA PHE A 227 6.05 19.19 2.62
C PHE A 227 7.33 18.70 3.31
N ASN A 228 7.23 18.45 4.62
CA ASN A 228 8.31 17.83 5.38
C ASN A 228 7.84 16.48 5.92
N LEU A 229 8.70 15.48 5.89
CA LEU A 229 8.49 14.23 6.61
C LEU A 229 9.25 14.27 7.94
N LEU A 230 8.56 13.85 9.00
CA LEU A 230 9.19 13.61 10.28
C LEU A 230 9.87 12.25 10.25
N THR A 231 11.18 12.25 10.31
CA THR A 231 12.00 11.03 10.27
C THR A 231 12.65 10.76 11.62
N SER A 232 13.21 9.59 11.77
CA SER A 232 14.04 9.26 12.90
C SER A 232 15.43 8.87 12.39
N ARG A 233 16.42 9.76 12.59
CA ARG A 233 17.83 9.40 12.45
C ARG A 233 18.33 8.94 13.81
N MET A 234 18.67 7.67 13.90
CA MET A 234 19.28 6.97 15.04
C MET A 234 18.90 7.42 16.46
N GLU A 235 18.86 8.70 16.79
CA GLU A 235 18.58 9.21 18.14
C GLU A 235 17.74 10.50 18.17
N GLU A 236 17.63 11.25 17.06
CA GLU A 236 16.88 12.50 17.03
C GLU A 236 15.93 12.58 15.82
N PRO A 237 14.68 13.06 16.03
CA PRO A 237 13.77 13.29 14.91
C PRO A 237 14.27 14.45 14.02
N GLU A 238 14.26 14.25 12.72
CA GLU A 238 14.65 15.24 11.72
C GLU A 238 13.51 15.50 10.74
N LEU A 239 13.36 16.76 10.31
CA LEU A 239 12.43 17.16 9.27
C LEU A 239 13.15 17.17 7.93
N ILE A 240 12.72 16.32 7.01
CA ILE A 240 13.28 16.27 5.66
C ILE A 240 12.28 16.91 4.69
N PRO A 241 12.69 17.98 3.97
CA PRO A 241 11.85 18.64 2.99
C PRO A 241 11.72 17.81 1.70
N TYR A 242 10.51 17.77 1.17
CA TYR A 242 10.17 17.15 -0.10
C TYR A 242 9.31 18.08 -0.96
N GLU A 243 9.37 17.87 -2.25
CA GLU A 243 8.47 18.46 -3.22
C GLU A 243 8.04 17.38 -4.21
N ASP A 244 6.74 17.16 -4.33
CA ASP A 244 6.20 16.14 -5.22
C ASP A 244 4.79 16.50 -5.74
N HIS A 245 4.31 15.73 -6.72
CA HIS A 245 2.97 15.82 -7.26
C HIS A 245 1.96 15.16 -6.36
N PHE A 246 0.83 15.82 -6.15
CA PHE A 246 -0.30 15.33 -5.39
C PHE A 246 -1.61 15.58 -6.14
N MET A 247 -2.46 14.61 -6.13
CA MET A 247 -3.86 14.79 -6.48
C MET A 247 -4.60 15.45 -5.31
N ILE A 248 -5.05 16.68 -5.53
CA ILE A 248 -5.83 17.42 -4.54
C ILE A 248 -7.30 17.09 -4.74
N SER A 249 -7.84 16.28 -3.83
CA SER A 249 -9.22 15.80 -3.87
C SER A 249 -10.16 16.71 -3.09
N PRO A 250 -11.37 16.98 -3.59
CA PRO A 250 -12.41 17.67 -2.82
C PRO A 250 -12.95 16.81 -1.66
N LEU A 251 -12.81 15.49 -1.73
CA LEU A 251 -13.23 14.59 -0.67
C LEU A 251 -12.23 14.59 0.49
N SER A 252 -12.75 14.56 1.69
CA SER A 252 -11.93 14.31 2.86
C SER A 252 -11.56 12.82 2.89
N LEU A 253 -10.26 12.53 2.86
CA LEU A 253 -9.73 11.18 3.08
C LEU A 253 -9.81 10.75 4.55
N SER A 254 -10.52 11.51 5.37
CA SER A 254 -10.75 11.19 6.79
C SER A 254 -11.34 9.78 6.88
N ILE A 255 -10.47 8.79 6.79
CA ILE A 255 -10.83 7.41 7.12
C ILE A 255 -11.23 7.49 8.58
N ALA A 256 -12.55 7.44 8.80
CA ALA A 256 -13.11 7.49 10.13
C ALA A 256 -12.47 6.36 10.93
N ASN A 257 -12.02 6.68 12.14
CA ASN A 257 -11.54 5.70 13.08
C ASN A 257 -12.52 4.53 13.11
N ASP A 258 -12.15 3.40 12.54
CA ASP A 258 -12.96 2.20 12.72
C ASP A 258 -12.95 1.90 14.22
N PRO A 259 -14.13 1.93 14.91
CA PRO A 259 -14.22 1.64 16.34
C PRO A 259 -13.63 0.28 16.70
N LYS A 260 -13.47 -0.60 15.71
CA LYS A 260 -12.86 -1.92 15.84
C LYS A 260 -11.37 -1.85 16.21
N TYR A 261 -10.65 -0.81 15.76
CA TYR A 261 -9.23 -0.63 16.04
C TYR A 261 -8.96 0.33 17.21
N GLY A 262 -9.93 1.15 17.60
CA GLY A 262 -9.83 2.04 18.76
C GLY A 262 -9.96 1.27 20.07
N LYS A 263 -8.85 0.74 20.59
CA LYS A 263 -8.81 0.17 21.95
C LYS A 263 -8.59 1.28 22.97
N GLY A 264 -9.67 1.76 23.56
CA GLY A 264 -9.61 2.69 24.71
C GLY A 264 -10.00 4.13 24.39
N ASN A 265 -9.91 5.01 25.41
CA ASN A 265 -10.25 6.45 25.32
C ASN A 265 -9.19 7.31 24.59
N VAL A 266 -8.43 6.74 23.67
CA VAL A 266 -7.43 7.47 22.88
C VAL A 266 -8.10 7.95 21.61
N GLU A 267 -8.16 9.25 21.42
CA GLU A 267 -8.60 9.87 20.18
C GLU A 267 -7.51 9.65 19.13
N ILE A 268 -7.80 8.81 18.12
CA ILE A 268 -6.88 8.49 17.04
C ILE A 268 -7.03 9.58 15.96
N PRO A 269 -5.95 10.29 15.59
CA PRO A 269 -6.03 11.28 14.53
C PRO A 269 -6.49 10.65 13.20
N PRO A 270 -7.32 11.32 12.41
CA PRO A 270 -7.73 10.80 11.10
C PRO A 270 -6.55 10.73 10.13
N ILE A 271 -6.58 9.76 9.21
CA ILE A 271 -5.67 9.76 8.06
C ILE A 271 -6.14 10.88 7.11
N GLU A 272 -5.28 11.85 6.86
CA GLU A 272 -5.60 13.06 6.10
C GLU A 272 -4.91 13.12 4.73
N GLY A 273 -4.06 12.13 4.39
CA GLY A 273 -3.36 12.06 3.11
C GLY A 273 -2.87 10.67 2.77
N ILE A 274 -2.40 10.51 1.54
CA ILE A 274 -1.78 9.29 1.01
C ILE A 274 -0.44 9.66 0.36
N LEU A 275 0.61 8.91 0.67
CA LEU A 275 1.83 8.84 -0.12
C LEU A 275 1.82 7.52 -0.88
N GLY A 276 1.73 7.62 -2.19
CA GLY A 276 1.55 6.48 -3.08
C GLY A 276 2.86 5.81 -3.52
N ALA A 277 2.71 4.71 -4.25
CA ALA A 277 3.82 3.94 -4.81
C ALA A 277 4.82 4.78 -5.62
N PRO A 278 4.40 5.76 -6.47
CA PRO A 278 5.34 6.57 -7.23
C PRO A 278 6.32 7.34 -6.37
N PHE A 279 5.85 7.92 -5.26
CA PHE A 279 6.71 8.63 -4.32
C PHE A 279 7.70 7.66 -3.63
N MET A 280 7.19 6.53 -3.13
CA MET A 280 8.03 5.54 -2.46
C MET A 280 9.07 4.93 -3.41
N ALA A 281 8.69 4.69 -4.65
CA ALA A 281 9.60 4.18 -5.69
C ALA A 281 10.68 5.20 -6.09
N LYS A 282 10.30 6.47 -6.30
CA LYS A 282 11.23 7.57 -6.57
C LYS A 282 12.26 7.73 -5.46
N GLU A 283 11.84 7.56 -4.22
CA GLU A 283 12.68 7.67 -3.05
C GLU A 283 13.43 6.35 -2.71
N GLY A 284 13.13 5.25 -3.41
CA GLY A 284 13.75 3.93 -3.19
C GLY A 284 13.46 3.37 -1.80
N TRP A 285 12.26 3.59 -1.27
CA TRP A 285 11.91 3.14 0.08
C TRP A 285 11.84 1.62 0.20
N ILE A 286 12.15 1.13 1.39
CA ILE A 286 11.99 -0.26 1.77
C ILE A 286 10.96 -0.34 2.89
N LEU A 287 9.84 -1.02 2.65
CA LEU A 287 8.75 -1.20 3.60
C LEU A 287 8.87 -2.58 4.25
N ASP A 288 9.32 -2.66 5.49
CA ASP A 288 9.42 -3.91 6.26
C ASP A 288 8.20 -4.06 7.18
N PHE A 289 7.26 -4.89 6.77
CA PHE A 289 6.03 -5.16 7.54
C PHE A 289 6.27 -6.04 8.76
N GLY A 290 7.33 -6.83 8.78
CA GLY A 290 7.73 -7.63 9.94
C GLY A 290 8.34 -6.79 11.04
N ALA A 291 9.28 -5.90 10.69
CA ALA A 291 9.90 -4.96 11.62
C ALA A 291 9.02 -3.73 11.90
N LYS A 292 8.01 -3.48 11.06
CA LYS A 292 7.15 -2.28 11.11
C LYS A 292 7.95 -0.98 10.92
N ILE A 293 8.85 -0.98 9.95
CA ILE A 293 9.75 0.13 9.68
C ILE A 293 9.81 0.39 8.17
N ILE A 294 9.82 1.67 7.80
CA ILE A 294 10.15 2.13 6.45
C ILE A 294 11.59 2.64 6.50
N TYR A 295 12.43 2.14 5.59
CA TYR A 295 13.80 2.57 5.45
C TYR A 295 13.99 3.35 4.17
N LYS A 296 14.83 4.39 4.20
CA LYS A 296 15.39 5.04 3.01
C LYS A 296 16.87 4.68 2.89
N PRO A 297 17.25 3.84 1.92
CA PRO A 297 18.66 3.57 1.63
C PRO A 297 19.37 4.85 1.18
N LYS A 298 20.68 4.94 1.43
CA LYS A 298 21.51 5.91 0.74
C LYS A 298 21.52 5.55 -0.74
N ILE A 299 21.02 6.44 -1.58
CA ILE A 299 21.11 6.27 -3.02
C ILE A 299 22.59 6.27 -3.37
N SER A 300 23.15 5.09 -3.67
CA SER A 300 24.47 5.02 -4.27
C SER A 300 24.36 5.74 -5.62
N SER A 301 25.22 6.71 -5.87
CA SER A 301 25.25 7.61 -7.05
C SER A 301 25.43 6.87 -8.40
N ILE A 302 25.23 5.57 -8.44
CA ILE A 302 25.44 4.69 -9.61
C ILE A 302 24.24 4.72 -10.57
N TYR A 303 23.04 5.11 -10.13
CA TYR A 303 21.81 5.05 -10.95
C TYR A 303 21.32 6.39 -11.54
N THR A 304 22.06 7.48 -11.37
CA THR A 304 21.68 8.79 -11.94
C THR A 304 21.91 8.93 -13.46
N ASN A 305 22.28 7.86 -14.16
CA ASN A 305 22.60 7.90 -15.60
C ASN A 305 21.66 7.07 -16.49
N ALA A 306 20.48 6.69 -16.00
CA ALA A 306 19.49 5.98 -16.81
C ALA A 306 18.14 6.72 -16.78
N VAL A 307 18.08 7.87 -17.46
CA VAL A 307 16.85 8.52 -17.93
C VAL A 307 16.98 8.76 -19.42
#